data_8a50c63e0aae610f84bc2214e8892c6f
#
_entry.id   8a50c63e0aae610f84bc2214e8892c6f
#
_cell.length_a   1.000
_cell.length_b   1.000
_cell.length_c   1.000
_cell.angle_alpha   90.00
_cell.angle_beta   90.00
_cell.angle_gamma   90.00
#
_symmetry.space_group_name_H-M   'P 1'
#
loop_
_entity.id
_entity.type
_entity.pdbx_description
1 polymer ?
#
loop_
_entity_poly.entity_id
_entity_poly.type
_entity_poly.pdbx_seq_one_letter_code
_entity_poly.pdbx_strand_id
1 'polypeptide(L)'
;MNEKDSQKESRAGLPLSQGTTQTASMENVSITSSIESHLDYEPNWPRCWRAYACWLGCFFLMFNSWGLVNAYGTFASYYTGHSLRANDQLELNLIGSTQSFLVLLFSAPIGRLLDAGHFRYVIGTGSFLVPFGMFMLSIAHPNDSNAEGNYARIWVTQGFVVGLGMACYFVSSSQVAATWFPNRKGLAIGFVACGASVAGVVYPTMTRFLIDTIGFNNAVRCVAALVTITSLFSAVFSTPNPAHTHPRPQSYRSLKTWIDMEAFRNKAFCWFVAAVSFLFFGFYPVFFNLEEWAAVSGYGARDGVRMPVKVVNTSNKPLQTFWLLTVMNGASTIGRLTMAAYSDKTGPLNMHIGAQLITSVLVLVMWTLANSTAVAIAFCVLFGMTSGAVIGLPPASVANILSCTYNTPSTKVIGHSKLGQWTGMVYSAAAIPSLVGPVVAGHLVTQYSTYITVQCWSGACLFVSALCMLMARFYLPCADGESVGVKLARMMSKKYEGDAEKRRTRERGNESDTDIEFDGALGGGISLATTRVPSQWASRQGSGEKVLTDGGGAVLQGDDKNV
;
A
#
# COMPACT_ATOMS: atom_id res chain seq x y z
N MET A 1 5.43 -73.74 -17.93
CA MET A 1 5.58 -74.76 -16.90
C MET A 1 5.21 -74.08 -15.63
N ASN A 2 3.95 -74.17 -15.31
CA ASN A 2 3.30 -74.97 -14.28
C ASN A 2 3.61 -74.47 -12.90
N GLU A 3 2.74 -74.19 -11.97
CA GLU A 3 1.35 -74.62 -11.68
C GLU A 3 0.99 -73.78 -10.46
N LYS A 4 -0.13 -73.09 -10.34
CA LYS A 4 -1.44 -73.54 -9.85
C LYS A 4 -1.44 -74.27 -8.51
N ASP A 5 -2.18 -73.75 -7.62
CA ASP A 5 -3.30 -74.22 -6.81
C ASP A 5 -3.14 -73.78 -5.34
N SER A 6 -4.07 -73.12 -4.72
CA SER A 6 -5.46 -73.46 -4.36
C SER A 6 -5.60 -73.73 -2.83
N GLN A 7 -6.70 -73.19 -2.36
CA GLN A 7 -7.59 -73.54 -1.21
C GLN A 7 -7.45 -72.67 0.06
N LYS A 8 -8.46 -71.89 0.38
CA LYS A 8 -9.81 -72.12 0.92
C LYS A 8 -9.89 -72.57 2.37
N GLU A 9 -10.67 -71.74 3.09
CA GLU A 9 -11.47 -72.03 4.31
C GLU A 9 -10.81 -72.00 5.69
N SER A 10 -11.21 -71.09 6.58
CA SER A 10 -12.26 -71.43 7.57
C SER A 10 -12.68 -70.20 8.39
N ARG A 11 -13.98 -70.01 8.49
CA ARG A 11 -14.65 -69.13 9.47
C ARG A 11 -14.52 -69.69 10.89
N ALA A 12 -14.19 -68.82 11.86
CA ALA A 12 -14.72 -68.97 13.20
C ALA A 12 -14.73 -67.60 13.89
N GLY A 13 -15.83 -67.25 14.52
CA GLY A 13 -16.15 -65.95 15.03
C GLY A 13 -15.72 -65.66 16.48
N LEU A 14 -15.71 -64.33 16.74
CA LEU A 14 -15.99 -63.61 17.99
C LEU A 14 -15.13 -63.84 19.26
N PRO A 15 -14.82 -62.82 20.08
CA PRO A 15 -15.73 -61.77 20.53
C PRO A 15 -15.16 -60.34 20.52
N LEU A 16 -16.08 -59.36 20.54
CA LEU A 16 -15.88 -57.95 20.85
C LEU A 16 -15.16 -57.74 22.19
N SER A 17 -14.02 -57.03 22.18
CA SER A 17 -13.46 -56.41 23.38
C SER A 17 -13.46 -54.88 23.18
N GLN A 18 -14.30 -54.21 23.94
CA GLN A 18 -14.26 -52.79 24.20
C GLN A 18 -12.92 -52.46 24.87
N GLY A 19 -12.02 -51.73 24.19
CA GLY A 19 -10.77 -51.37 24.82
C GLY A 19 -9.76 -50.61 23.95
N THR A 20 -10.19 -49.91 22.85
CA THR A 20 -9.22 -49.26 21.95
C THR A 20 -9.55 -47.80 21.59
N THR A 21 -10.43 -47.14 22.32
CA THR A 21 -10.81 -45.74 22.02
C THR A 21 -10.04 -44.70 22.86
N GLN A 22 -9.32 -45.09 23.91
CA GLN A 22 -8.56 -44.14 24.73
C GLN A 22 -7.09 -43.99 24.33
N THR A 23 -6.47 -44.97 23.71
CA THR A 23 -5.05 -44.89 23.27
C THR A 23 -4.90 -44.07 21.97
N ALA A 24 -5.86 -44.14 21.06
CA ALA A 24 -5.83 -43.35 19.82
C ALA A 24 -6.04 -41.85 20.05
N SER A 25 -6.75 -41.45 21.13
CA SER A 25 -6.94 -40.04 21.46
C SER A 25 -5.70 -39.43 22.15
N MET A 26 -4.96 -40.20 22.93
CA MET A 26 -3.72 -39.73 23.56
C MET A 26 -2.56 -39.64 22.56
N GLU A 27 -2.47 -40.54 21.59
CA GLU A 27 -1.44 -40.52 20.55
C GLU A 27 -1.65 -39.38 19.58
N ASN A 28 -2.90 -39.07 19.19
CA ASN A 28 -3.23 -37.90 18.38
C ASN A 28 -3.01 -36.58 19.12
N VAL A 29 -3.23 -36.52 20.42
CA VAL A 29 -2.94 -35.33 21.24
C VAL A 29 -1.43 -35.13 21.42
N SER A 30 -0.64 -36.19 21.54
CA SER A 30 0.83 -36.07 21.62
C SER A 30 1.47 -35.72 20.28
N ILE A 31 0.92 -36.21 19.17
CA ILE A 31 1.38 -35.85 17.81
C ILE A 31 0.99 -34.39 17.47
N THR A 32 -0.22 -33.95 17.81
CA THR A 32 -0.62 -32.54 17.62
C THR A 32 0.17 -31.59 18.52
N SER A 33 0.43 -31.94 19.78
CA SER A 33 1.27 -31.11 20.66
C SER A 33 2.75 -31.09 20.23
N SER A 34 3.25 -32.18 19.67
CA SER A 34 4.62 -32.24 19.10
C SER A 34 4.71 -31.44 17.78
N ILE A 35 3.66 -31.42 16.97
CA ILE A 35 3.59 -30.60 15.76
C ILE A 35 3.41 -29.11 16.13
N GLU A 36 2.60 -28.79 17.13
CA GLU A 36 2.47 -27.42 17.64
C GLU A 36 3.75 -26.90 18.29
N SER A 37 4.48 -27.72 19.08
CA SER A 37 5.75 -27.33 19.66
C SER A 37 6.88 -27.15 18.63
N HIS A 38 6.81 -27.82 17.48
CA HIS A 38 7.72 -27.59 16.36
C HIS A 38 7.33 -26.37 15.50
N LEU A 39 6.06 -25.95 15.52
CA LEU A 39 5.59 -24.74 14.84
C LEU A 39 5.89 -23.45 15.61
N ASP A 40 6.10 -23.52 16.92
CA ASP A 40 6.35 -22.34 17.76
C ASP A 40 7.82 -21.91 17.85
N TYR A 41 8.77 -22.65 17.25
CA TYR A 41 10.19 -22.31 17.27
C TYR A 41 10.78 -22.03 15.89
N GLU A 42 10.07 -21.26 15.06
CA GLU A 42 10.75 -20.63 13.93
C GLU A 42 11.59 -19.45 14.45
N PRO A 43 12.92 -19.46 14.24
CA PRO A 43 13.76 -18.36 14.69
C PRO A 43 13.30 -17.05 14.05
N ASN A 44 13.23 -15.97 14.85
CA ASN A 44 12.82 -14.62 14.38
C ASN A 44 13.61 -14.13 13.16
N TRP A 45 14.78 -14.73 12.91
CA TRP A 45 15.64 -14.45 11.78
C TRP A 45 16.16 -15.76 11.15
N PRO A 46 16.12 -15.90 9.82
CA PRO A 46 16.67 -17.08 9.15
C PRO A 46 18.19 -17.17 9.38
N ARG A 47 18.69 -18.37 9.70
CA ARG A 47 20.13 -18.61 9.92
C ARG A 47 20.90 -18.88 8.62
N CYS A 48 20.19 -19.03 7.49
CA CYS A 48 20.78 -19.39 6.21
C CYS A 48 21.22 -18.14 5.42
N TRP A 49 22.48 -18.11 4.96
CA TRP A 49 23.01 -17.02 4.14
C TRP A 49 22.21 -16.81 2.84
N ARG A 50 21.59 -17.87 2.29
CA ARG A 50 20.73 -17.79 1.09
C ARG A 50 19.51 -16.89 1.30
N ALA A 51 18.97 -16.82 2.51
CA ALA A 51 17.88 -15.91 2.84
C ALA A 51 18.30 -14.44 2.68
N TYR A 52 19.49 -14.09 3.16
CA TYR A 52 20.03 -12.73 3.07
C TYR A 52 20.44 -12.38 1.64
N ALA A 53 21.02 -13.32 0.90
CA ALA A 53 21.32 -13.14 -0.52
C ALA A 53 20.04 -12.94 -1.35
N CYS A 54 19.00 -13.72 -1.09
CA CYS A 54 17.67 -13.53 -1.68
C CYS A 54 17.08 -12.16 -1.33
N TRP A 55 17.18 -11.76 -0.07
CA TRP A 55 16.68 -10.48 0.41
C TRP A 55 17.37 -9.30 -0.29
N LEU A 56 18.70 -9.35 -0.45
CA LEU A 56 19.47 -8.38 -1.23
C LEU A 56 19.10 -8.44 -2.73
N GLY A 57 18.89 -9.63 -3.29
CA GLY A 57 18.42 -9.78 -4.67
C GLY A 57 17.05 -9.13 -4.88
N CYS A 58 16.12 -9.32 -3.94
CA CYS A 58 14.81 -8.68 -3.97
C CYS A 58 14.90 -7.14 -3.82
N PHE A 59 15.86 -6.64 -3.03
CA PHE A 59 16.17 -5.22 -2.97
C PHE A 59 16.59 -4.67 -4.34
N PHE A 60 17.45 -5.37 -5.08
CA PHE A 60 17.85 -4.97 -6.42
C PHE A 60 16.73 -5.09 -7.46
N LEU A 61 15.77 -6.03 -7.31
CA LEU A 61 14.58 -6.05 -8.14
C LEU A 61 13.77 -4.75 -7.97
N MET A 62 13.57 -4.30 -6.73
CA MET A 62 12.87 -3.05 -6.45
C MET A 62 13.68 -1.82 -6.89
N PHE A 63 15.01 -1.87 -6.75
CA PHE A 63 15.96 -0.87 -7.22
C PHE A 63 15.82 -0.64 -8.73
N ASN A 64 15.75 -1.72 -9.53
CA ASN A 64 15.62 -1.67 -10.99
C ASN A 64 14.16 -1.53 -11.49
N SER A 65 13.17 -1.54 -10.60
CA SER A 65 11.75 -1.30 -10.94
C SER A 65 11.37 0.14 -10.57
N TRP A 66 10.80 0.35 -9.40
CA TRP A 66 10.36 1.69 -8.97
C TRP A 66 11.50 2.71 -8.84
N GLY A 67 12.75 2.26 -8.72
CA GLY A 67 13.90 3.15 -8.73
C GLY A 67 14.07 3.90 -10.05
N LEU A 68 13.87 3.23 -11.18
CA LEU A 68 13.89 3.86 -12.51
C LEU A 68 12.70 4.80 -12.71
N VAL A 69 11.51 4.46 -12.21
CA VAL A 69 10.35 5.37 -12.23
C VAL A 69 10.63 6.63 -11.41
N ASN A 70 11.20 6.49 -10.21
CA ASN A 70 11.54 7.64 -9.36
C ASN A 70 12.63 8.53 -9.97
N ALA A 71 13.50 7.97 -10.80
CA ALA A 71 14.54 8.69 -11.52
C ALA A 71 14.04 9.34 -12.83
N TYR A 72 12.82 9.03 -13.26
CA TYR A 72 12.30 9.52 -14.55
C TYR A 72 12.30 11.04 -14.65
N GLY A 73 12.08 11.77 -13.56
CA GLY A 73 12.12 13.25 -13.54
C GLY A 73 13.43 13.81 -14.13
N THR A 74 14.58 13.18 -13.89
CA THR A 74 15.88 13.59 -14.43
C THR A 74 15.94 13.38 -15.95
N PHE A 75 15.40 12.28 -16.47
CA PHE A 75 15.29 12.04 -17.91
C PHE A 75 14.32 13.03 -18.56
N ALA A 76 13.16 13.26 -17.96
CA ALA A 76 12.17 14.24 -18.43
C ALA A 76 12.77 15.65 -18.49
N SER A 77 13.57 16.04 -17.50
CA SER A 77 14.30 17.30 -17.48
C SER A 77 15.24 17.44 -18.67
N TYR A 78 16.00 16.40 -18.98
CA TYR A 78 16.89 16.38 -20.13
C TYR A 78 16.11 16.46 -21.46
N TYR A 79 15.03 15.70 -21.61
CA TYR A 79 14.19 15.71 -22.82
C TYR A 79 13.56 17.08 -23.06
N THR A 80 13.08 17.74 -22.01
CA THR A 80 12.52 19.10 -22.09
C THR A 80 13.54 20.12 -22.60
N GLY A 81 14.77 20.03 -22.12
CA GLY A 81 15.85 20.98 -22.45
C GLY A 81 16.55 20.72 -23.77
N HIS A 82 16.64 19.45 -24.22
CA HIS A 82 17.54 19.05 -25.31
C HIS A 82 16.85 18.28 -26.44
N SER A 83 16.23 17.13 -26.15
CA SER A 83 15.89 16.15 -27.19
C SER A 83 14.47 16.21 -27.70
N LEU A 84 13.51 16.63 -26.85
CA LEU A 84 12.07 16.65 -27.15
C LEU A 84 11.48 18.04 -26.84
N ARG A 85 12.15 19.09 -27.35
CA ARG A 85 11.75 20.49 -27.08
C ARG A 85 10.38 20.85 -27.64
N ALA A 86 10.00 20.22 -28.76
CA ALA A 86 8.72 20.45 -29.40
C ALA A 86 7.54 19.74 -28.70
N ASN A 87 7.81 18.74 -27.84
CA ASN A 87 6.79 17.94 -27.20
C ASN A 87 6.26 18.59 -25.91
N ASP A 88 4.96 18.47 -25.67
CA ASP A 88 4.30 19.02 -24.48
C ASP A 88 4.66 18.24 -23.21
N GLN A 89 4.48 18.89 -22.04
CA GLN A 89 4.69 18.26 -20.74
C GLN A 89 3.81 17.01 -20.52
N LEU A 90 2.61 16.99 -21.12
CA LEU A 90 1.73 15.85 -21.13
C LEU A 90 2.39 14.63 -21.81
N GLU A 91 2.97 14.83 -23.00
CA GLU A 91 3.65 13.76 -23.76
C GLU A 91 4.88 13.24 -23.02
N LEU A 92 5.67 14.12 -22.42
CA LEU A 92 6.81 13.73 -21.61
C LEU A 92 6.38 12.92 -20.38
N ASN A 93 5.37 13.37 -19.66
CA ASN A 93 4.83 12.63 -18.52
C ASN A 93 4.27 11.25 -18.92
N LEU A 94 3.77 11.11 -20.15
CA LEU A 94 3.25 9.84 -20.66
C LEU A 94 4.33 8.74 -20.75
N ILE A 95 5.60 9.09 -21.02
CA ILE A 95 6.70 8.09 -21.03
C ILE A 95 6.85 7.45 -19.64
N GLY A 96 6.99 8.28 -18.60
CA GLY A 96 7.13 7.78 -17.22
C GLY A 96 5.86 7.12 -16.68
N SER A 97 4.68 7.66 -17.03
CA SER A 97 3.40 7.07 -16.65
C SER A 97 3.15 5.72 -17.31
N THR A 98 3.63 5.51 -18.55
CA THR A 98 3.56 4.20 -19.21
C THR A 98 4.36 3.15 -18.45
N GLN A 99 5.54 3.49 -17.91
CA GLN A 99 6.31 2.58 -17.06
C GLN A 99 5.49 2.14 -15.83
N SER A 100 4.98 3.10 -15.06
CA SER A 100 4.21 2.82 -13.85
C SER A 100 2.90 2.09 -14.17
N PHE A 101 2.23 2.43 -15.25
CA PHE A 101 1.03 1.74 -15.73
C PHE A 101 1.30 0.26 -16.01
N LEU A 102 2.34 -0.07 -16.78
CA LEU A 102 2.68 -1.45 -17.11
C LEU A 102 3.09 -2.24 -15.86
N VAL A 103 3.88 -1.64 -14.97
CA VAL A 103 4.27 -2.26 -13.69
C VAL A 103 3.04 -2.67 -12.88
N LEU A 104 2.05 -1.79 -12.79
CA LEU A 104 0.83 -2.05 -12.02
C LEU A 104 -0.14 -2.96 -12.77
N LEU A 105 -0.33 -2.76 -14.08
CA LEU A 105 -1.26 -3.55 -14.88
C LEU A 105 -0.94 -5.05 -14.83
N PHE A 106 0.33 -5.40 -14.99
CA PHE A 106 0.78 -6.79 -14.99
C PHE A 106 0.99 -7.38 -13.59
N SER A 107 0.74 -6.62 -12.52
CA SER A 107 0.92 -7.11 -11.14
C SER A 107 0.04 -8.31 -10.80
N ALA A 108 -1.22 -8.36 -11.25
CA ALA A 108 -2.12 -9.49 -10.98
C ALA A 108 -1.67 -10.79 -11.69
N PRO A 109 -1.42 -10.81 -13.01
CA PRO A 109 -0.93 -12.03 -13.68
C PRO A 109 0.44 -12.46 -13.15
N ILE A 110 1.35 -11.53 -12.88
CA ILE A 110 2.67 -11.84 -12.33
C ILE A 110 2.55 -12.42 -10.92
N GLY A 111 1.75 -11.79 -10.04
CA GLY A 111 1.50 -12.32 -8.69
C GLY A 111 0.99 -13.74 -8.72
N ARG A 112 0.08 -14.06 -9.64
CA ARG A 112 -0.44 -15.42 -9.80
C ARG A 112 0.57 -16.42 -10.33
N LEU A 113 1.44 -16.01 -11.26
CA LEU A 113 2.54 -16.85 -11.75
C LEU A 113 3.55 -17.16 -10.63
N LEU A 114 3.79 -16.19 -9.73
CA LEU A 114 4.66 -16.38 -8.57
C LEU A 114 4.04 -17.36 -7.56
N ASP A 115 2.76 -17.22 -7.26
CA ASP A 115 2.02 -18.16 -6.39
C ASP A 115 2.05 -19.60 -6.96
N ALA A 116 2.09 -19.73 -8.29
CA ALA A 116 2.22 -21.02 -8.97
C ALA A 116 3.67 -21.55 -9.07
N GLY A 117 4.67 -20.81 -8.53
CA GLY A 117 6.07 -21.23 -8.49
C GLY A 117 6.90 -20.89 -9.73
N HIS A 118 6.38 -20.07 -10.68
CA HIS A 118 7.07 -19.72 -11.93
C HIS A 118 8.04 -18.53 -11.78
N PHE A 119 8.56 -18.26 -10.58
CA PHE A 119 9.38 -17.09 -10.26
C PHE A 119 10.63 -16.96 -11.14
N ARG A 120 11.31 -18.06 -11.52
CA ARG A 120 12.52 -18.02 -12.35
C ARG A 120 12.26 -17.46 -13.74
N TYR A 121 11.16 -17.85 -14.37
CA TYR A 121 10.79 -17.34 -15.69
C TYR A 121 10.42 -15.86 -15.62
N VAL A 122 9.65 -15.45 -14.61
CA VAL A 122 9.25 -14.06 -14.42
C VAL A 122 10.47 -13.17 -14.18
N ILE A 123 11.32 -13.49 -13.19
CA ILE A 123 12.51 -12.69 -12.88
C ILE A 123 13.50 -12.71 -14.04
N GLY A 124 13.69 -13.86 -14.71
CA GLY A 124 14.57 -13.98 -15.88
C GLY A 124 14.13 -13.11 -17.06
N THR A 125 12.83 -13.08 -17.36
CA THR A 125 12.26 -12.20 -18.40
C THR A 125 12.50 -10.73 -18.06
N GLY A 126 12.25 -10.31 -16.83
CA GLY A 126 12.56 -8.95 -16.37
C GLY A 126 14.04 -8.62 -16.50
N SER A 127 14.92 -9.56 -16.10
CA SER A 127 16.39 -9.38 -16.14
C SER A 127 16.95 -9.29 -17.56
N PHE A 128 16.19 -9.70 -18.55
CA PHE A 128 16.51 -9.46 -19.95
C PHE A 128 15.92 -8.14 -20.46
N LEU A 129 14.61 -7.89 -20.22
CA LEU A 129 13.90 -6.77 -20.82
C LEU A 129 14.37 -5.40 -20.31
N VAL A 130 14.64 -5.25 -19.00
CA VAL A 130 15.01 -3.93 -18.44
C VAL A 130 16.38 -3.47 -18.97
N PRO A 131 17.46 -4.26 -18.88
CA PRO A 131 18.73 -3.88 -19.50
C PRO A 131 18.61 -3.66 -21.02
N PHE A 132 17.91 -4.56 -21.73
CA PHE A 132 17.71 -4.46 -23.17
C PHE A 132 17.06 -3.13 -23.56
N GLY A 133 15.96 -2.74 -22.89
CA GLY A 133 15.28 -1.48 -23.15
C GLY A 133 16.16 -0.26 -22.88
N MET A 134 16.97 -0.30 -21.80
CA MET A 134 17.91 0.78 -21.47
C MET A 134 19.04 0.89 -22.50
N PHE A 135 19.59 -0.21 -22.99
CA PHE A 135 20.57 -0.16 -24.08
C PHE A 135 19.96 0.33 -25.38
N MET A 136 18.72 -0.10 -25.71
CA MET A 136 17.99 0.40 -26.88
C MET A 136 17.72 1.90 -26.79
N LEU A 137 17.41 2.45 -25.60
CA LEU A 137 17.28 3.88 -25.38
C LEU A 137 18.55 4.64 -25.77
N SER A 138 19.74 4.13 -25.42
CA SER A 138 21.02 4.75 -25.76
C SER A 138 21.31 4.80 -27.27
N ILE A 139 20.62 3.96 -28.06
CA ILE A 139 20.72 3.92 -29.54
C ILE A 139 19.61 4.74 -30.18
N ALA A 140 18.43 4.76 -29.55
CA ALA A 140 17.24 5.47 -30.04
C ALA A 140 17.40 7.00 -30.00
N HIS A 141 18.23 7.51 -29.08
CA HIS A 141 18.52 8.92 -28.94
C HIS A 141 19.60 9.34 -29.95
N PRO A 142 19.48 10.49 -30.64
CA PRO A 142 20.46 10.97 -31.58
C PRO A 142 21.80 11.23 -30.89
N ASN A 143 22.91 11.04 -31.65
CA ASN A 143 24.26 11.30 -31.13
C ASN A 143 24.59 12.78 -31.04
N ASP A 144 23.93 13.60 -31.87
CA ASP A 144 24.06 15.05 -31.86
C ASP A 144 23.11 15.64 -30.80
N SER A 145 23.65 16.38 -29.84
CA SER A 145 22.92 17.03 -28.77
C SER A 145 21.92 18.09 -29.25
N ASN A 146 22.12 18.60 -30.47
CA ASN A 146 21.23 19.59 -31.09
C ASN A 146 20.11 18.97 -31.95
N ALA A 147 20.23 17.68 -32.29
CA ALA A 147 19.23 16.99 -33.09
C ALA A 147 17.98 16.65 -32.24
N GLU A 148 16.80 16.87 -32.81
CA GLU A 148 15.55 16.45 -32.16
C GLU A 148 15.45 14.92 -32.10
N GLY A 149 15.14 14.40 -30.93
CA GLY A 149 14.91 12.98 -30.71
C GLY A 149 13.56 12.54 -31.25
N ASN A 150 13.46 11.26 -31.60
CA ASN A 150 12.17 10.69 -32.01
C ASN A 150 11.40 10.21 -30.78
N TYR A 151 10.29 10.91 -30.45
CA TYR A 151 9.43 10.61 -29.32
C TYR A 151 8.99 9.14 -29.28
N ALA A 152 8.51 8.60 -30.41
CA ALA A 152 8.01 7.22 -30.46
C ALA A 152 9.08 6.19 -30.12
N ARG A 153 10.33 6.39 -30.58
CA ARG A 153 11.46 5.48 -30.26
C ARG A 153 11.81 5.53 -28.78
N ILE A 154 11.85 6.72 -28.19
CA ILE A 154 12.13 6.92 -26.76
C ILE A 154 10.97 6.32 -25.95
N TRP A 155 9.71 6.57 -26.33
CA TRP A 155 8.55 6.00 -25.63
C TRP A 155 8.53 4.47 -25.69
N VAL A 156 8.80 3.86 -26.85
CA VAL A 156 8.83 2.39 -26.98
C VAL A 156 9.94 1.80 -26.13
N THR A 157 11.16 2.36 -26.18
CA THR A 157 12.32 1.77 -25.48
C THR A 157 12.23 1.99 -23.98
N GLN A 158 12.07 3.23 -23.53
CA GLN A 158 12.05 3.59 -22.11
C GLN A 158 10.67 3.37 -21.47
N GLY A 159 9.60 3.77 -22.13
CA GLY A 159 8.24 3.63 -21.59
C GLY A 159 7.75 2.18 -21.60
N PHE A 160 7.73 1.56 -22.79
CA PHE A 160 7.08 0.26 -22.97
C PHE A 160 8.00 -0.92 -22.61
N VAL A 161 9.17 -1.07 -23.23
CA VAL A 161 10.04 -2.25 -23.04
C VAL A 161 10.59 -2.30 -21.62
N VAL A 162 11.13 -1.20 -21.13
CA VAL A 162 11.60 -1.10 -19.74
C VAL A 162 10.44 -1.30 -18.77
N GLY A 163 9.28 -0.66 -19.00
CA GLY A 163 8.09 -0.82 -18.17
C GLY A 163 7.60 -2.26 -18.05
N LEU A 164 7.57 -2.99 -19.16
CA LEU A 164 7.20 -4.41 -19.18
C LEU A 164 8.19 -5.29 -18.38
N GLY A 165 9.48 -5.02 -18.51
CA GLY A 165 10.51 -5.71 -17.71
C GLY A 165 10.41 -5.39 -16.22
N MET A 166 10.18 -4.12 -15.85
CA MET A 166 9.98 -3.69 -14.47
C MET A 166 8.74 -4.31 -13.83
N ALA A 167 7.68 -4.57 -14.60
CA ALA A 167 6.49 -5.28 -14.13
C ALA A 167 6.83 -6.66 -13.56
N CYS A 168 7.77 -7.38 -14.19
CA CYS A 168 8.24 -8.67 -13.69
C CYS A 168 8.98 -8.57 -12.34
N TYR A 169 9.55 -7.42 -12.02
CA TYR A 169 10.34 -7.24 -10.80
C TYR A 169 9.50 -6.83 -9.58
N PHE A 170 8.52 -5.96 -9.78
CA PHE A 170 7.83 -5.29 -8.70
C PHE A 170 7.19 -6.24 -7.70
N VAL A 171 6.20 -7.03 -8.13
CA VAL A 171 5.49 -7.96 -7.23
C VAL A 171 6.42 -9.08 -6.77
N SER A 172 7.34 -9.53 -7.65
CA SER A 172 8.31 -10.58 -7.36
C SER A 172 9.21 -10.21 -6.17
N SER A 173 9.65 -8.95 -6.09
CA SER A 173 10.55 -8.48 -5.04
C SER A 173 9.97 -8.67 -3.64
N SER A 174 8.75 -8.27 -3.41
CA SER A 174 8.09 -8.35 -2.10
C SER A 174 7.62 -9.76 -1.75
N GLN A 175 7.07 -10.51 -2.72
CA GLN A 175 6.56 -11.85 -2.49
C GLN A 175 7.66 -12.86 -2.21
N VAL A 176 8.72 -12.86 -3.00
CA VAL A 176 9.85 -13.79 -2.80
C VAL A 176 10.52 -13.53 -1.46
N ALA A 177 10.76 -12.26 -1.09
CA ALA A 177 11.31 -11.90 0.21
C ALA A 177 10.41 -12.37 1.37
N ALA A 178 9.10 -12.20 1.26
CA ALA A 178 8.14 -12.58 2.30
C ALA A 178 8.16 -14.09 2.64
N THR A 179 8.60 -14.96 1.72
CA THR A 179 8.71 -16.41 1.97
C THR A 179 9.80 -16.79 2.97
N TRP A 180 10.83 -15.94 3.12
CA TRP A 180 11.96 -16.19 4.02
C TRP A 180 11.77 -15.59 5.42
N PHE A 181 10.86 -14.61 5.60
CA PHE A 181 10.70 -13.87 6.84
C PHE A 181 9.24 -13.90 7.34
N PRO A 182 8.70 -15.08 7.74
CA PRO A 182 7.29 -15.23 8.11
C PRO A 182 6.91 -14.38 9.33
N ASN A 183 7.82 -14.23 10.32
CA ASN A 183 7.57 -13.54 11.58
C ASN A 183 7.85 -12.01 11.52
N ARG A 184 8.54 -11.52 10.48
CA ARG A 184 8.92 -10.10 10.30
C ARG A 184 8.69 -9.62 8.88
N LYS A 185 7.53 -9.93 8.32
CA LYS A 185 7.17 -9.60 6.92
C LYS A 185 7.23 -8.11 6.64
N GLY A 186 6.75 -7.27 7.56
CA GLY A 186 6.74 -5.83 7.41
C GLY A 186 8.15 -5.27 7.23
N LEU A 187 9.08 -5.63 8.11
CA LEU A 187 10.47 -5.18 8.03
C LEU A 187 11.17 -5.72 6.77
N ALA A 188 10.93 -7.00 6.42
CA ALA A 188 11.52 -7.62 5.24
C ALA A 188 11.07 -6.91 3.95
N ILE A 189 9.78 -6.67 3.79
CA ILE A 189 9.21 -5.94 2.65
C ILE A 189 9.65 -4.48 2.66
N GLY A 190 9.73 -3.83 3.84
CA GLY A 190 10.21 -2.47 3.99
C GLY A 190 11.64 -2.27 3.51
N PHE A 191 12.55 -3.19 3.85
CA PHE A 191 13.93 -3.17 3.34
C PHE A 191 13.98 -3.34 1.81
N VAL A 192 13.23 -4.30 1.27
CA VAL A 192 13.14 -4.49 -0.19
C VAL A 192 12.64 -3.22 -0.86
N ALA A 193 11.61 -2.59 -0.28
CA ALA A 193 11.07 -1.34 -0.78
C ALA A 193 12.10 -0.18 -0.76
N CYS A 194 13.06 -0.18 0.18
CA CYS A 194 14.15 0.81 0.20
C CYS A 194 14.98 0.79 -1.09
N GLY A 195 15.03 -0.34 -1.81
CA GLY A 195 15.70 -0.44 -3.09
C GLY A 195 15.27 0.66 -4.06
N ALA A 196 13.96 0.93 -4.15
CA ALA A 196 13.43 1.99 -5.01
C ALA A 196 13.88 3.40 -4.59
N SER A 197 13.97 3.67 -3.29
CA SER A 197 14.40 4.99 -2.79
C SER A 197 15.90 5.19 -2.94
N VAL A 198 16.70 4.17 -2.65
CA VAL A 198 18.16 4.22 -2.87
C VAL A 198 18.46 4.41 -4.36
N ALA A 199 17.75 3.72 -5.25
CA ALA A 199 17.87 3.93 -6.68
C ALA A 199 17.44 5.33 -7.11
N GLY A 200 16.39 5.90 -6.47
CA GLY A 200 15.96 7.28 -6.68
C GLY A 200 16.98 8.34 -6.23
N VAL A 201 17.99 7.95 -5.44
CA VAL A 201 19.17 8.76 -5.15
C VAL A 201 20.28 8.50 -6.18
N VAL A 202 20.57 7.22 -6.44
CA VAL A 202 21.71 6.79 -7.28
C VAL A 202 21.51 7.15 -8.75
N TYR A 203 20.36 6.80 -9.34
CA TYR A 203 20.12 7.00 -10.77
C TYR A 203 20.08 8.47 -11.20
N PRO A 204 19.33 9.38 -10.54
CA PRO A 204 19.33 10.80 -10.92
C PRO A 204 20.71 11.42 -10.80
N THR A 205 21.40 11.18 -9.68
CA THR A 205 22.73 11.71 -9.43
C THR A 205 23.74 11.20 -10.46
N MET A 206 23.80 9.88 -10.65
CA MET A 206 24.69 9.25 -11.62
C MET A 206 24.41 9.74 -13.05
N THR A 207 23.14 9.76 -13.47
CA THR A 207 22.74 10.17 -14.81
C THR A 207 23.11 11.63 -15.07
N ARG A 208 22.84 12.54 -14.13
CA ARG A 208 23.15 13.95 -14.28
C ARG A 208 24.66 14.21 -14.43
N PHE A 209 25.47 13.66 -13.53
CA PHE A 209 26.93 13.84 -13.61
C PHE A 209 27.54 13.20 -14.87
N LEU A 210 27.02 12.06 -15.31
CA LEU A 210 27.51 11.40 -16.52
C LEU A 210 27.07 12.13 -17.80
N ILE A 211 25.85 12.68 -17.85
CA ILE A 211 25.41 13.47 -19.01
C ILE A 211 26.35 14.66 -19.24
N ASP A 212 26.72 15.36 -18.17
CA ASP A 212 27.56 16.55 -18.23
C ASP A 212 29.01 16.20 -18.65
N THR A 213 29.50 14.96 -18.41
CA THR A 213 30.89 14.55 -18.68
C THR A 213 31.05 13.76 -19.98
N ILE A 214 30.16 12.82 -20.28
CA ILE A 214 30.32 11.87 -21.41
C ILE A 214 29.13 11.88 -22.38
N GLY A 215 28.16 12.78 -22.17
CA GLY A 215 26.93 12.91 -22.97
C GLY A 215 25.86 11.86 -22.65
N PHE A 216 24.65 12.13 -23.12
CA PHE A 216 23.46 11.36 -22.76
C PHE A 216 23.56 9.86 -23.12
N ASN A 217 23.96 9.53 -24.36
CA ASN A 217 23.98 8.14 -24.82
C ASN A 217 24.93 7.26 -24.01
N ASN A 218 26.12 7.78 -23.68
CA ASN A 218 27.09 7.05 -22.85
C ASN A 218 26.67 7.00 -21.39
N ALA A 219 26.04 8.06 -20.85
CA ALA A 219 25.46 8.06 -19.53
C ALA A 219 24.39 6.97 -19.37
N VAL A 220 23.47 6.85 -20.34
CA VAL A 220 22.46 5.79 -20.38
C VAL A 220 23.07 4.40 -20.46
N ARG A 221 24.18 4.21 -21.23
CA ARG A 221 24.91 2.92 -21.28
C ARG A 221 25.52 2.55 -19.93
N CYS A 222 26.07 3.52 -19.19
CA CYS A 222 26.57 3.28 -17.83
C CYS A 222 25.45 2.89 -16.86
N VAL A 223 24.30 3.56 -16.94
CA VAL A 223 23.10 3.18 -16.16
C VAL A 223 22.64 1.79 -16.55
N ALA A 224 22.55 1.48 -17.85
CA ALA A 224 22.18 0.16 -18.35
C ALA A 224 23.13 -0.96 -17.87
N ALA A 225 24.44 -0.69 -17.80
CA ALA A 225 25.43 -1.62 -17.25
C ALA A 225 25.18 -1.90 -15.75
N LEU A 226 24.93 -0.87 -14.94
CA LEU A 226 24.58 -1.02 -13.52
C LEU A 226 23.30 -1.84 -13.36
N VAL A 227 22.25 -1.53 -14.15
CA VAL A 227 20.99 -2.28 -14.19
C VAL A 227 21.25 -3.75 -14.56
N THR A 228 22.13 -4.02 -15.52
CA THR A 228 22.47 -5.39 -15.95
C THR A 228 23.12 -6.19 -14.81
N ILE A 229 24.12 -5.62 -14.14
CA ILE A 229 24.84 -6.28 -13.04
C ILE A 229 23.87 -6.60 -11.89
N THR A 230 23.07 -5.64 -11.48
CA THR A 230 22.13 -5.80 -10.38
C THR A 230 20.96 -6.74 -10.74
N SER A 231 20.50 -6.73 -11.99
CA SER A 231 19.48 -7.67 -12.50
C SER A 231 20.01 -9.10 -12.57
N LEU A 232 21.26 -9.30 -13.00
CA LEU A 232 21.89 -10.62 -13.05
C LEU A 232 22.05 -11.20 -11.64
N PHE A 233 22.51 -10.38 -10.70
CA PHE A 233 22.56 -10.78 -9.28
C PHE A 233 21.18 -11.21 -8.79
N SER A 234 20.13 -10.44 -9.08
CA SER A 234 18.77 -10.77 -8.69
C SER A 234 18.26 -12.05 -9.34
N ALA A 235 18.54 -12.28 -10.61
CA ALA A 235 18.13 -13.50 -11.32
C ALA A 235 18.71 -14.78 -10.69
N VAL A 236 19.93 -14.69 -10.16
CA VAL A 236 20.61 -15.82 -9.53
C VAL A 236 20.12 -16.03 -8.09
N PHE A 237 20.00 -14.97 -7.29
CA PHE A 237 19.78 -15.09 -5.84
C PHE A 237 18.35 -14.90 -5.38
N SER A 238 17.45 -14.27 -6.15
CA SER A 238 16.06 -14.06 -5.74
C SER A 238 15.22 -15.34 -5.93
N THR A 239 15.43 -16.29 -5.03
CA THR A 239 14.70 -17.57 -5.02
C THR A 239 13.87 -17.69 -3.75
N PRO A 240 12.58 -18.12 -3.82
CA PRO A 240 11.75 -18.31 -2.64
C PRO A 240 12.31 -19.41 -1.73
N ASN A 241 11.86 -19.41 -0.48
CA ASN A 241 12.21 -20.45 0.49
C ASN A 241 11.76 -21.82 -0.05
N PRO A 242 12.66 -22.83 -0.10
CA PRO A 242 12.29 -24.19 -0.56
C PRO A 242 11.17 -24.85 0.27
N ALA A 243 10.99 -24.45 1.53
CA ALA A 243 9.91 -24.95 2.38
C ALA A 243 8.53 -24.35 2.03
N HIS A 244 8.50 -23.28 1.21
CA HIS A 244 7.24 -22.67 0.80
C HIS A 244 6.54 -23.50 -0.27
N THR A 245 5.29 -23.87 0.00
CA THR A 245 4.47 -24.63 -0.95
C THR A 245 3.83 -23.72 -1.99
N HIS A 246 3.96 -24.07 -3.25
CA HIS A 246 3.37 -23.35 -4.39
C HIS A 246 2.20 -24.15 -4.97
N PRO A 247 0.94 -23.87 -4.59
CA PRO A 247 -0.22 -24.58 -5.14
C PRO A 247 -0.41 -24.19 -6.61
N ARG A 248 -0.22 -25.18 -7.50
CA ARG A 248 -0.43 -24.98 -8.94
C ARG A 248 -1.92 -24.89 -9.26
N PRO A 249 -2.36 -23.97 -10.11
CA PRO A 249 -3.75 -23.90 -10.54
C PRO A 249 -4.10 -25.09 -11.44
N GLN A 250 -5.34 -25.55 -11.33
CA GLN A 250 -5.86 -26.67 -12.16
C GLN A 250 -5.90 -26.30 -13.66
N SER A 251 -6.16 -25.03 -13.98
CA SER A 251 -6.21 -24.54 -15.36
C SER A 251 -5.81 -23.07 -15.45
N TYR A 252 -4.91 -22.73 -16.36
CA TYR A 252 -4.53 -21.35 -16.67
C TYR A 252 -5.51 -20.67 -17.65
N ARG A 253 -6.45 -21.40 -18.25
CA ARG A 253 -7.46 -20.83 -19.16
C ARG A 253 -8.66 -20.22 -18.45
N SER A 254 -8.87 -20.58 -17.19
CA SER A 254 -9.99 -20.05 -16.40
C SER A 254 -9.71 -18.64 -15.88
N LEU A 255 -10.64 -17.71 -16.10
CA LEU A 255 -10.54 -16.34 -15.56
C LEU A 255 -10.46 -16.34 -14.02
N LYS A 256 -11.10 -17.30 -13.37
CA LYS A 256 -11.05 -17.50 -11.91
C LYS A 256 -9.63 -17.77 -11.38
N THR A 257 -8.74 -18.27 -12.23
CA THR A 257 -7.34 -18.51 -11.88
C THR A 257 -6.58 -17.18 -11.72
N TRP A 258 -6.93 -16.16 -12.51
CA TRP A 258 -6.24 -14.86 -12.54
C TRP A 258 -6.85 -13.84 -11.60
N ILE A 259 -8.17 -13.85 -11.49
CA ILE A 259 -8.93 -12.90 -10.69
C ILE A 259 -9.76 -13.66 -9.65
N ASP A 260 -9.52 -13.41 -8.38
CA ASP A 260 -10.32 -13.97 -7.29
C ASP A 260 -11.55 -13.08 -7.06
N MET A 261 -12.70 -13.53 -7.61
CA MET A 261 -13.96 -12.79 -7.45
C MET A 261 -14.47 -12.77 -6.00
N GLU A 262 -13.98 -13.69 -5.16
CA GLU A 262 -14.32 -13.72 -3.73
C GLU A 262 -13.75 -12.49 -3.00
N ALA A 263 -12.59 -11.98 -3.45
CA ALA A 263 -11.98 -10.78 -2.91
C ALA A 263 -12.92 -9.57 -2.98
N PHE A 264 -13.69 -9.42 -4.07
CA PHE A 264 -14.62 -8.30 -4.25
C PHE A 264 -15.89 -8.39 -3.38
N ARG A 265 -16.16 -9.54 -2.75
CA ARG A 265 -17.20 -9.65 -1.72
C ARG A 265 -16.74 -9.10 -0.38
N ASN A 266 -15.44 -8.99 -0.16
CA ASN A 266 -14.88 -8.41 1.05
C ASN A 266 -14.87 -6.87 0.96
N LYS A 267 -15.74 -6.23 1.73
CA LYS A 267 -15.88 -4.76 1.75
C LYS A 267 -14.57 -4.04 2.13
N ALA A 268 -13.80 -4.61 3.07
CA ALA A 268 -12.51 -4.03 3.47
C ALA A 268 -11.51 -4.06 2.31
N PHE A 269 -11.47 -5.13 1.54
CA PHE A 269 -10.65 -5.23 0.35
C PHE A 269 -11.06 -4.22 -0.74
N CYS A 270 -12.36 -4.10 -1.02
CA CYS A 270 -12.86 -3.14 -2.02
C CYS A 270 -12.51 -1.69 -1.66
N TRP A 271 -12.69 -1.29 -0.41
CA TRP A 271 -12.30 0.03 0.07
C TRP A 271 -10.80 0.24 0.01
N PHE A 272 -10.00 -0.80 0.27
CA PHE A 272 -8.54 -0.73 0.16
C PHE A 272 -8.09 -0.61 -1.31
N VAL A 273 -8.73 -1.30 -2.24
CA VAL A 273 -8.49 -1.14 -3.70
C VAL A 273 -8.77 0.31 -4.13
N ALA A 274 -9.91 0.88 -3.72
CA ALA A 274 -10.22 2.28 -3.99
C ALA A 274 -9.16 3.22 -3.38
N ALA A 275 -8.73 2.96 -2.15
CA ALA A 275 -7.71 3.75 -1.47
C ALA A 275 -6.39 3.77 -2.24
N VAL A 276 -5.89 2.60 -2.68
CA VAL A 276 -4.63 2.51 -3.44
C VAL A 276 -4.79 3.13 -4.84
N SER A 277 -5.97 3.05 -5.44
CA SER A 277 -6.27 3.73 -6.71
C SER A 277 -6.15 5.26 -6.56
N PHE A 278 -6.78 5.86 -5.56
CA PHE A 278 -6.65 7.30 -5.28
C PHE A 278 -5.23 7.69 -4.83
N LEU A 279 -4.52 6.81 -4.14
CA LEU A 279 -3.11 7.01 -3.82
C LEU A 279 -2.29 7.23 -5.09
N PHE A 280 -2.36 6.32 -6.06
CA PHE A 280 -1.58 6.43 -7.30
C PHE A 280 -2.05 7.58 -8.20
N PHE A 281 -3.29 8.01 -8.08
CA PHE A 281 -3.83 9.16 -8.81
C PHE A 281 -3.17 10.49 -8.38
N GLY A 282 -2.84 10.64 -7.08
CA GLY A 282 -2.26 11.87 -6.52
C GLY A 282 -0.76 11.81 -6.23
N PHE A 283 -0.15 10.63 -6.16
CA PHE A 283 1.21 10.47 -5.64
C PHE A 283 2.29 10.86 -6.66
N TYR A 284 2.24 10.30 -7.87
CA TYR A 284 3.27 10.55 -8.89
C TYR A 284 3.29 11.97 -9.45
N PRO A 285 2.17 12.70 -9.54
CA PRO A 285 2.21 14.11 -9.87
C PRO A 285 3.18 14.93 -9.01
N VAL A 286 3.34 14.60 -7.71
CA VAL A 286 4.30 15.26 -6.83
C VAL A 286 5.73 15.03 -7.31
N PHE A 287 6.11 13.76 -7.55
CA PHE A 287 7.47 13.40 -7.98
C PHE A 287 7.84 13.96 -9.35
N PHE A 288 6.91 13.95 -10.31
CA PHE A 288 7.18 14.36 -11.68
C PHE A 288 7.25 15.87 -11.85
N ASN A 289 6.55 16.63 -11.00
CA ASN A 289 6.49 18.08 -11.10
C ASN A 289 7.34 18.82 -10.06
N LEU A 290 7.97 18.12 -9.11
CA LEU A 290 8.73 18.73 -8.03
C LEU A 290 9.89 19.60 -8.52
N GLU A 291 10.69 19.09 -9.47
CA GLU A 291 11.86 19.79 -9.98
C GLU A 291 11.47 21.05 -10.76
N GLU A 292 10.43 20.93 -11.60
CA GLU A 292 9.92 22.05 -12.38
C GLU A 292 9.30 23.14 -11.49
N TRP A 293 8.47 22.72 -10.53
CA TRP A 293 7.91 23.63 -9.54
C TRP A 293 9.01 24.39 -8.78
N ALA A 294 10.05 23.72 -8.36
CA ALA A 294 11.14 24.34 -7.63
C ALA A 294 11.91 25.35 -8.48
N ALA A 295 12.14 25.02 -9.76
CA ALA A 295 12.80 25.91 -10.71
C ALA A 295 11.97 27.18 -10.99
N VAL A 296 10.65 27.00 -11.28
CA VAL A 296 9.73 28.11 -11.52
C VAL A 296 9.55 28.99 -10.28
N SER A 297 9.55 28.39 -9.08
CA SER A 297 9.43 29.11 -7.82
C SER A 297 10.72 29.81 -7.38
N GLY A 298 11.84 29.59 -8.09
CA GLY A 298 13.14 30.20 -7.78
C GLY A 298 13.87 29.51 -6.63
N TYR A 299 13.51 28.28 -6.26
CA TYR A 299 14.14 27.52 -5.17
C TYR A 299 15.36 26.70 -5.63
N GLY A 300 15.68 26.73 -6.91
CA GLY A 300 16.82 26.05 -7.48
C GLY A 300 17.02 26.38 -8.95
N ALA A 301 18.18 26.02 -9.51
CA ALA A 301 18.49 26.20 -10.91
C ALA A 301 18.21 24.92 -11.71
N ARG A 302 17.68 25.10 -12.91
CA ARG A 302 17.45 24.05 -13.89
C ARG A 302 17.49 24.62 -15.32
N ASP A 303 18.11 23.90 -16.25
CA ASP A 303 18.11 24.23 -17.65
C ASP A 303 16.78 23.81 -18.31
N GLY A 304 16.29 24.57 -19.29
CA GLY A 304 15.11 24.22 -20.09
C GLY A 304 13.76 24.40 -19.39
N VAL A 305 13.64 25.35 -18.45
CA VAL A 305 12.37 25.69 -17.79
C VAL A 305 11.41 26.37 -18.77
N ARG A 306 10.19 25.87 -18.90
CA ARG A 306 9.17 26.38 -19.86
C ARG A 306 8.39 27.59 -19.36
N MET A 307 8.30 27.79 -18.05
CA MET A 307 7.58 28.90 -17.43
C MET A 307 8.54 30.01 -16.99
N PRO A 308 8.08 31.27 -16.92
CA PRO A 308 8.91 32.36 -16.40
C PRO A 308 9.30 32.08 -14.95
N VAL A 309 10.61 32.11 -14.69
CA VAL A 309 11.18 31.85 -13.36
C VAL A 309 10.99 33.09 -12.50
N LYS A 310 10.43 32.92 -11.28
CA LYS A 310 10.48 33.94 -10.23
C LYS A 310 11.90 34.10 -9.74
N VAL A 311 12.51 35.25 -9.98
CA VAL A 311 13.83 35.57 -9.43
C VAL A 311 13.68 35.88 -7.94
N VAL A 312 13.85 34.88 -7.07
CA VAL A 312 13.66 35.03 -5.62
C VAL A 312 14.99 35.19 -4.88
N ASN A 313 16.11 34.68 -5.42
CA ASN A 313 17.41 34.83 -4.77
C ASN A 313 18.58 34.73 -5.76
N THR A 314 19.38 35.76 -5.80
CA THR A 314 20.68 35.82 -6.47
C THR A 314 21.77 35.20 -5.60
N SER A 315 21.72 33.88 -5.38
CA SER A 315 22.89 33.18 -4.89
C SER A 315 23.85 32.94 -6.03
N ASN A 316 25.14 33.23 -5.85
CA ASN A 316 26.18 33.01 -6.86
C ASN A 316 26.35 31.53 -7.27
N LYS A 317 25.74 30.58 -6.55
CA LYS A 317 25.64 29.15 -6.89
C LYS A 317 24.28 28.63 -6.44
N PRO A 318 23.24 28.75 -7.24
CA PRO A 318 21.92 28.22 -6.87
C PRO A 318 21.98 26.69 -6.77
N LEU A 319 21.22 26.15 -5.77
CA LEU A 319 21.05 24.70 -5.63
C LEU A 319 20.41 24.14 -6.90
N GLN A 320 20.96 23.07 -7.45
CA GLN A 320 20.32 22.37 -8.57
C GLN A 320 19.05 21.67 -8.11
N THR A 321 17.94 21.77 -8.86
CA THR A 321 16.61 21.27 -8.45
C THR A 321 16.56 19.77 -8.26
N PHE A 322 17.38 18.98 -8.94
CA PHE A 322 17.43 17.52 -8.77
C PHE A 322 17.82 17.08 -7.35
N TRP A 323 18.52 17.93 -6.58
CA TRP A 323 18.85 17.63 -5.19
C TRP A 323 17.61 17.52 -4.32
N LEU A 324 16.52 18.24 -4.63
CA LEU A 324 15.25 18.12 -3.90
C LEU A 324 14.64 16.71 -4.05
N LEU A 325 14.68 16.17 -5.27
CA LEU A 325 14.23 14.80 -5.53
C LEU A 325 15.14 13.77 -4.84
N THR A 326 16.44 14.00 -4.84
CA THR A 326 17.44 13.17 -4.16
C THR A 326 17.21 13.16 -2.64
N VAL A 327 17.00 14.32 -2.02
CA VAL A 327 16.68 14.45 -0.59
C VAL A 327 15.38 13.75 -0.24
N MET A 328 14.33 13.93 -1.06
CA MET A 328 13.04 13.27 -0.89
C MET A 328 13.17 11.74 -0.91
N ASN A 329 13.90 11.19 -1.87
CA ASN A 329 14.15 9.75 -1.96
C ASN A 329 15.03 9.22 -0.81
N GLY A 330 16.06 9.97 -0.40
CA GLY A 330 16.88 9.65 0.76
C GLY A 330 16.05 9.56 2.05
N ALA A 331 15.21 10.55 2.30
CA ALA A 331 14.29 10.57 3.44
C ALA A 331 13.25 9.42 3.35
N SER A 332 12.80 9.08 2.14
CA SER A 332 11.88 7.96 1.90
C SER A 332 12.50 6.61 2.32
N THR A 333 13.82 6.44 2.16
CA THR A 333 14.51 5.23 2.63
C THR A 333 14.37 5.06 4.14
N ILE A 334 14.58 6.15 4.90
CA ILE A 334 14.44 6.15 6.36
C ILE A 334 12.99 5.85 6.74
N GLY A 335 12.03 6.50 6.06
CA GLY A 335 10.61 6.29 6.30
C GLY A 335 10.17 4.84 6.07
N ARG A 336 10.63 4.20 4.99
CA ARG A 336 10.31 2.79 4.69
C ARG A 336 10.80 1.83 5.78
N LEU A 337 12.01 2.02 6.29
CA LEU A 337 12.55 1.16 7.35
C LEU A 337 11.86 1.38 8.70
N THR A 338 11.75 2.64 9.13
CA THR A 338 11.20 2.97 10.44
C THR A 338 9.72 2.61 10.53
N MET A 339 8.92 3.03 9.55
CA MET A 339 7.48 2.79 9.56
C MET A 339 7.13 1.30 9.35
N ALA A 340 7.92 0.57 8.55
CA ALA A 340 7.75 -0.87 8.41
C ALA A 340 8.03 -1.61 9.73
N ALA A 341 9.09 -1.23 10.46
CA ALA A 341 9.39 -1.81 11.77
C ALA A 341 8.29 -1.52 12.81
N TYR A 342 7.72 -0.30 12.79
CA TYR A 342 6.59 0.05 13.66
C TYR A 342 5.28 -0.64 13.23
N SER A 343 5.09 -0.90 11.93
CA SER A 343 3.87 -1.54 11.40
C SER A 343 3.66 -2.95 11.94
N ASP A 344 4.74 -3.68 12.24
CA ASP A 344 4.68 -5.01 12.84
C ASP A 344 4.09 -4.99 14.27
N LYS A 345 4.17 -3.85 14.97
CA LYS A 345 3.61 -3.66 16.33
C LYS A 345 2.21 -3.05 16.33
N THR A 346 1.96 -2.06 15.48
CA THR A 346 0.71 -1.28 15.47
C THR A 346 -0.35 -1.81 14.50
N GLY A 347 0.06 -2.74 13.65
CA GLY A 347 -0.71 -3.26 12.53
C GLY A 347 -0.47 -2.44 11.24
N PRO A 348 -0.18 -3.14 10.12
CA PRO A 348 0.22 -2.49 8.87
C PRO A 348 -0.82 -1.50 8.33
N LEU A 349 -2.10 -1.86 8.38
CA LEU A 349 -3.18 -0.99 7.88
C LEU A 349 -3.33 0.30 8.71
N ASN A 350 -3.21 0.22 10.06
CA ASN A 350 -3.30 1.40 10.92
C ASN A 350 -2.14 2.37 10.67
N MET A 351 -0.91 1.82 10.53
CA MET A 351 0.28 2.61 10.21
C MET A 351 0.16 3.28 8.84
N HIS A 352 -0.39 2.55 7.86
CA HIS A 352 -0.62 3.05 6.51
C HIS A 352 -1.60 4.24 6.50
N ILE A 353 -2.71 4.15 7.26
CA ILE A 353 -3.69 5.24 7.40
C ILE A 353 -3.03 6.49 7.99
N GLY A 354 -2.26 6.34 9.07
CA GLY A 354 -1.58 7.47 9.70
C GLY A 354 -0.58 8.15 8.77
N ALA A 355 0.26 7.36 8.08
CA ALA A 355 1.21 7.87 7.11
C ALA A 355 0.52 8.58 5.94
N GLN A 356 -0.58 8.02 5.42
CA GLN A 356 -1.35 8.58 4.31
C GLN A 356 -1.99 9.93 4.67
N LEU A 357 -2.58 10.05 5.87
CA LEU A 357 -3.16 11.31 6.35
C LEU A 357 -2.09 12.40 6.48
N ILE A 358 -0.95 12.08 7.11
CA ILE A 358 0.16 13.04 7.25
C ILE A 358 0.66 13.45 5.85
N THR A 359 0.85 12.51 4.94
CA THR A 359 1.30 12.78 3.56
C THR A 359 0.36 13.74 2.84
N SER A 360 -0.96 13.54 2.96
CA SER A 360 -1.94 14.43 2.32
C SER A 360 -1.92 15.84 2.89
N VAL A 361 -1.79 15.98 4.22
CA VAL A 361 -1.68 17.29 4.88
C VAL A 361 -0.38 18.00 4.46
N LEU A 362 0.74 17.30 4.38
CA LEU A 362 2.00 17.88 3.90
C LEU A 362 1.87 18.45 2.48
N VAL A 363 1.19 17.74 1.58
CA VAL A 363 0.96 18.22 0.21
C VAL A 363 0.01 19.41 0.19
N LEU A 364 -1.12 19.36 0.91
CA LEU A 364 -2.13 20.42 0.91
C LEU A 364 -1.69 21.70 1.62
N VAL A 365 -0.87 21.58 2.65
CA VAL A 365 -0.48 22.72 3.49
C VAL A 365 0.96 23.13 3.22
N MET A 366 1.91 22.22 3.42
CA MET A 366 3.32 22.59 3.40
C MET A 366 3.84 22.87 1.99
N TRP A 367 3.42 22.08 1.00
CA TRP A 367 3.83 22.30 -0.40
C TRP A 367 3.17 23.53 -0.99
N THR A 368 1.89 23.80 -0.70
CA THR A 368 1.17 24.98 -1.20
C THR A 368 1.66 26.28 -0.57
N LEU A 369 2.02 26.26 0.73
CA LEU A 369 2.48 27.43 1.46
C LEU A 369 4.01 27.59 1.43
N ALA A 370 4.73 26.76 0.66
CA ALA A 370 6.17 26.88 0.54
C ALA A 370 6.57 28.22 -0.10
N ASN A 371 7.23 29.08 0.67
CA ASN A 371 7.65 30.43 0.28
C ASN A 371 9.16 30.64 0.34
N SER A 372 9.93 29.61 0.68
CA SER A 372 11.39 29.65 0.76
C SER A 372 12.01 28.29 0.44
N THR A 373 13.28 28.32 0.03
CA THR A 373 14.06 27.09 -0.25
C THR A 373 14.15 26.18 1.00
N ALA A 374 14.23 26.75 2.19
CA ALA A 374 14.27 25.98 3.43
C ALA A 374 12.97 25.20 3.66
N VAL A 375 11.81 25.83 3.43
CA VAL A 375 10.51 25.16 3.54
C VAL A 375 10.34 24.10 2.45
N ALA A 376 10.83 24.35 1.22
CA ALA A 376 10.83 23.37 0.15
C ALA A 376 11.67 22.13 0.50
N ILE A 377 12.87 22.29 1.06
CA ILE A 377 13.71 21.19 1.55
C ILE A 377 13.03 20.44 2.70
N ALA A 378 12.46 21.17 3.68
CA ALA A 378 11.74 20.56 4.80
C ALA A 378 10.52 19.75 4.31
N PHE A 379 9.77 20.26 3.31
CA PHE A 379 8.71 19.51 2.64
C PHE A 379 9.25 18.20 2.03
N CYS A 380 10.36 18.27 1.28
CA CYS A 380 10.96 17.10 0.65
C CYS A 380 11.38 16.04 1.69
N VAL A 381 11.92 16.45 2.84
CA VAL A 381 12.29 15.53 3.92
C VAL A 381 11.06 14.87 4.55
N LEU A 382 10.08 15.66 4.98
CA LEU A 382 8.90 15.17 5.68
C LEU A 382 7.99 14.34 4.76
N PHE A 383 7.73 14.84 3.55
CA PHE A 383 6.98 14.11 2.54
C PHE A 383 7.73 12.84 2.13
N GLY A 384 9.05 12.89 1.95
CA GLY A 384 9.87 11.72 1.66
C GLY A 384 9.69 10.63 2.72
N MET A 385 9.83 10.96 4.00
CA MET A 385 9.67 10.00 5.11
C MET A 385 8.27 9.35 5.11
N THR A 386 7.22 10.14 5.01
CA THR A 386 5.84 9.63 5.07
C THR A 386 5.45 8.88 3.79
N SER A 387 5.83 9.38 2.61
CA SER A 387 5.59 8.76 1.32
C SER A 387 6.27 7.40 1.17
N GLY A 388 7.45 7.24 1.82
CA GLY A 388 8.14 5.95 1.88
C GLY A 388 7.29 4.86 2.54
N ALA A 389 6.62 5.19 3.65
CA ALA A 389 5.68 4.29 4.30
C ALA A 389 4.46 4.00 3.42
N VAL A 390 3.89 5.04 2.83
CA VAL A 390 2.68 4.95 2.00
C VAL A 390 2.85 4.01 0.81
N ILE A 391 3.99 4.03 0.14
CA ILE A 391 4.28 3.13 -0.99
C ILE A 391 4.81 1.77 -0.54
N GLY A 392 5.42 1.67 0.63
CA GLY A 392 6.00 0.43 1.15
C GLY A 392 5.01 -0.52 1.82
N LEU A 393 3.91 0.00 2.40
CA LEU A 393 2.98 -0.75 3.22
C LEU A 393 1.81 -1.46 2.50
N PRO A 394 1.43 -1.19 1.24
CA PRO A 394 0.27 -1.85 0.62
C PRO A 394 0.32 -3.38 0.67
N PRO A 395 1.44 -4.09 0.36
CA PRO A 395 1.46 -5.55 0.44
C PRO A 395 1.26 -6.07 1.87
N ALA A 396 1.82 -5.38 2.88
CA ALA A 396 1.64 -5.71 4.28
C ALA A 396 0.19 -5.45 4.74
N SER A 397 -0.44 -4.39 4.24
CA SER A 397 -1.85 -4.10 4.51
C SER A 397 -2.80 -5.14 3.89
N VAL A 398 -2.52 -5.61 2.67
CA VAL A 398 -3.26 -6.73 2.05
C VAL A 398 -3.09 -8.02 2.87
N ALA A 399 -1.86 -8.32 3.32
CA ALA A 399 -1.61 -9.46 4.19
C ALA A 399 -2.40 -9.37 5.51
N ASN A 400 -2.53 -8.17 6.08
CA ASN A 400 -3.35 -7.93 7.27
C ASN A 400 -4.84 -8.15 7.00
N ILE A 401 -5.38 -7.66 5.87
CA ILE A 401 -6.78 -7.90 5.46
C ILE A 401 -7.03 -9.40 5.27
N LEU A 402 -6.14 -10.11 4.60
CA LEU A 402 -6.24 -11.56 4.41
C LEU A 402 -6.20 -12.32 5.74
N SER A 403 -5.28 -11.98 6.64
CA SER A 403 -5.17 -12.66 7.95
C SER A 403 -6.41 -12.48 8.82
N CYS A 404 -7.06 -11.33 8.73
CA CYS A 404 -8.33 -11.07 9.44
C CYS A 404 -9.52 -11.78 8.76
N THR A 405 -9.48 -11.95 7.43
CA THR A 405 -10.54 -12.62 6.67
C THR A 405 -10.50 -14.13 6.86
N TYR A 406 -9.29 -14.71 6.83
CA TYR A 406 -9.03 -16.14 6.97
C TYR A 406 -8.41 -16.46 8.34
N ASN A 407 -9.18 -16.25 9.43
CA ASN A 407 -8.68 -16.29 10.80
C ASN A 407 -8.64 -17.70 11.45
N THR A 408 -9.29 -18.71 10.85
CA THR A 408 -9.29 -20.08 11.39
C THR A 408 -8.04 -20.86 10.95
N PRO A 409 -7.51 -21.81 11.77
CA PRO A 409 -6.31 -22.57 11.42
C PRO A 409 -6.38 -23.25 10.05
N SER A 410 -7.54 -23.80 9.69
CA SER A 410 -7.79 -24.44 8.40
C SER A 410 -7.79 -23.46 7.23
N THR A 411 -8.19 -22.20 7.43
CA THR A 411 -8.28 -21.18 6.38
C THR A 411 -7.02 -20.32 6.27
N LYS A 412 -6.17 -20.25 7.29
CA LYS A 412 -4.91 -19.49 7.24
C LYS A 412 -4.01 -19.89 6.08
N VAL A 413 -3.90 -21.20 5.79
CA VAL A 413 -3.12 -21.70 4.67
C VAL A 413 -3.65 -21.16 3.34
N ILE A 414 -4.98 -21.09 3.17
CA ILE A 414 -5.64 -20.54 1.99
C ILE A 414 -5.32 -19.03 1.88
N GLY A 415 -5.38 -18.28 2.97
CA GLY A 415 -5.03 -16.85 2.98
C GLY A 415 -3.59 -16.60 2.53
N HIS A 416 -2.64 -17.39 2.99
CA HIS A 416 -1.24 -17.28 2.57
C HIS A 416 -1.04 -17.58 1.07
N SER A 417 -1.75 -18.55 0.51
CA SER A 417 -1.66 -18.91 -0.91
C SER A 417 -2.29 -17.87 -1.85
N LYS A 418 -3.15 -16.99 -1.35
CA LYS A 418 -3.84 -15.93 -2.11
C LYS A 418 -3.16 -14.56 -2.01
N LEU A 419 -2.09 -14.40 -1.21
CA LEU A 419 -1.47 -13.10 -0.94
C LEU A 419 -0.98 -12.43 -2.22
N GLY A 420 -0.31 -13.16 -3.10
CA GLY A 420 0.18 -12.65 -4.37
C GLY A 420 -0.93 -12.22 -5.29
N GLN A 421 -1.95 -13.04 -5.44
CA GLN A 421 -3.10 -12.73 -6.26
C GLN A 421 -3.85 -11.47 -5.78
N TRP A 422 -4.15 -11.37 -4.48
CA TRP A 422 -4.84 -10.19 -3.93
C TRP A 422 -4.01 -8.92 -4.02
N THR A 423 -2.71 -9.00 -3.70
CA THR A 423 -1.78 -7.88 -3.84
C THR A 423 -1.69 -7.42 -5.30
N GLY A 424 -1.57 -8.38 -6.23
CA GLY A 424 -1.56 -8.09 -7.64
C GLY A 424 -2.85 -7.43 -8.13
N MET A 425 -4.02 -7.89 -7.68
CA MET A 425 -5.32 -7.29 -8.03
C MET A 425 -5.45 -5.83 -7.55
N VAL A 426 -5.00 -5.53 -6.32
CA VAL A 426 -4.97 -4.15 -5.79
C VAL A 426 -4.15 -3.24 -6.70
N TYR A 427 -2.96 -3.68 -7.08
CA TYR A 427 -2.09 -2.87 -7.94
C TYR A 427 -2.60 -2.78 -9.38
N SER A 428 -3.14 -3.86 -9.95
CA SER A 428 -3.71 -3.80 -11.30
C SER A 428 -4.91 -2.87 -11.40
N ALA A 429 -5.72 -2.75 -10.36
CA ALA A 429 -6.80 -1.76 -10.29
C ALA A 429 -6.26 -0.31 -10.26
N ALA A 430 -5.09 -0.11 -9.63
CA ALA A 430 -4.44 1.21 -9.57
C ALA A 430 -3.66 1.58 -10.86
N ALA A 431 -3.60 0.71 -11.85
CA ALA A 431 -2.85 0.94 -13.09
C ALA A 431 -3.38 2.16 -13.87
N ILE A 432 -4.69 2.23 -14.11
CA ILE A 432 -5.30 3.36 -14.81
C ILE A 432 -5.11 4.67 -14.03
N PRO A 433 -5.39 4.75 -12.72
CA PRO A 433 -5.06 5.93 -11.92
C PRO A 433 -3.60 6.39 -12.02
N SER A 434 -2.65 5.47 -12.03
CA SER A 434 -1.21 5.82 -12.12
C SER A 434 -0.81 6.36 -13.50
N LEU A 435 -1.51 5.97 -14.57
CA LEU A 435 -1.34 6.53 -15.91
C LEU A 435 -1.95 7.94 -15.99
N VAL A 436 -3.20 8.06 -15.54
CA VAL A 436 -4.02 9.27 -15.73
C VAL A 436 -3.60 10.40 -14.78
N GLY A 437 -3.19 10.08 -13.53
CA GLY A 437 -2.83 11.08 -12.53
C GLY A 437 -1.79 12.10 -12.99
N PRO A 438 -0.59 11.69 -13.41
CA PRO A 438 0.44 12.60 -13.91
C PRO A 438 0.04 13.33 -15.22
N VAL A 439 -0.78 12.69 -16.06
CA VAL A 439 -1.31 13.30 -17.28
C VAL A 439 -2.25 14.45 -16.96
N VAL A 440 -3.20 14.25 -16.02
CA VAL A 440 -4.08 15.31 -15.51
C VAL A 440 -3.27 16.44 -14.89
N ALA A 441 -2.25 16.11 -14.08
CA ALA A 441 -1.38 17.11 -13.49
C ALA A 441 -0.64 17.94 -14.56
N GLY A 442 -0.12 17.30 -15.61
CA GLY A 442 0.51 17.99 -16.74
C GLY A 442 -0.46 18.93 -17.46
N HIS A 443 -1.69 18.48 -17.70
CA HIS A 443 -2.75 19.32 -18.30
C HIS A 443 -3.09 20.52 -17.41
N LEU A 444 -3.22 20.33 -16.09
CA LEU A 444 -3.51 21.42 -15.15
C LEU A 444 -2.40 22.48 -15.14
N VAL A 445 -1.14 22.08 -15.22
CA VAL A 445 -0.01 23.03 -15.33
C VAL A 445 -0.10 23.82 -16.63
N THR A 446 -0.33 23.15 -17.75
CA THR A 446 -0.42 23.81 -19.07
C THR A 446 -1.59 24.76 -19.15
N GLN A 447 -2.78 24.37 -18.66
CA GLN A 447 -4.00 25.16 -18.73
C GLN A 447 -4.00 26.39 -17.82
N TYR A 448 -3.51 26.24 -16.60
CA TYR A 448 -3.59 27.31 -15.58
C TYR A 448 -2.27 28.04 -15.34
N SER A 449 -1.18 27.58 -15.93
CA SER A 449 0.18 28.14 -15.74
C SER A 449 0.58 28.32 -14.26
N THR A 450 0.10 27.41 -13.38
CA THR A 450 0.38 27.43 -11.96
C THR A 450 0.46 26.03 -11.39
N TYR A 451 1.34 25.83 -10.39
CA TYR A 451 1.48 24.54 -9.70
C TYR A 451 0.50 24.34 -8.54
N ILE A 452 -0.21 25.40 -8.10
CA ILE A 452 -1.22 25.30 -7.03
C ILE A 452 -2.30 24.29 -7.38
N THR A 453 -2.73 24.24 -8.64
CA THR A 453 -3.72 23.27 -9.13
C THR A 453 -3.27 21.84 -8.98
N VAL A 454 -2.00 21.54 -9.28
CA VAL A 454 -1.40 20.21 -9.09
C VAL A 454 -1.26 19.84 -7.62
N GLN A 455 -0.86 20.81 -6.78
CA GLN A 455 -0.73 20.63 -5.33
C GLN A 455 -2.08 20.28 -4.69
N CYS A 456 -3.12 21.05 -5.03
CA CYS A 456 -4.49 20.80 -4.57
C CYS A 456 -5.03 19.45 -5.09
N TRP A 457 -4.83 19.15 -6.37
CA TRP A 457 -5.22 17.87 -6.97
C TRP A 457 -4.58 16.69 -6.26
N SER A 458 -3.24 16.70 -6.15
CA SER A 458 -2.48 15.61 -5.51
C SER A 458 -2.90 15.44 -4.06
N GLY A 459 -2.98 16.53 -3.31
CA GLY A 459 -3.34 16.49 -1.90
C GLY A 459 -4.78 16.02 -1.67
N ALA A 460 -5.74 16.44 -2.50
CA ALA A 460 -7.13 15.97 -2.43
C ALA A 460 -7.23 14.47 -2.72
N CYS A 461 -6.56 13.98 -3.76
CA CYS A 461 -6.53 12.54 -4.08
C CYS A 461 -5.92 11.72 -2.93
N LEU A 462 -4.82 12.19 -2.33
CA LEU A 462 -4.18 11.54 -1.19
C LEU A 462 -5.08 11.56 0.05
N PHE A 463 -5.85 12.61 0.27
CA PHE A 463 -6.81 12.70 1.36
C PHE A 463 -7.98 11.72 1.18
N VAL A 464 -8.57 11.67 -0.03
CA VAL A 464 -9.62 10.68 -0.36
C VAL A 464 -9.10 9.26 -0.19
N SER A 465 -7.85 8.98 -0.59
CA SER A 465 -7.19 7.70 -0.33
C SER A 465 -7.17 7.35 1.15
N ALA A 466 -6.80 8.30 2.03
CA ALA A 466 -6.79 8.09 3.47
C ALA A 466 -8.20 7.78 4.03
N LEU A 467 -9.23 8.48 3.55
CA LEU A 467 -10.62 8.19 3.93
C LEU A 467 -11.06 6.79 3.50
N CYS A 468 -10.71 6.38 2.28
CA CYS A 468 -10.98 5.02 1.82
C CYS A 468 -10.25 3.96 2.66
N MET A 469 -9.00 4.22 3.09
CA MET A 469 -8.28 3.32 4.01
C MET A 469 -8.94 3.24 5.40
N LEU A 470 -9.45 4.36 5.92
CA LEU A 470 -10.24 4.39 7.16
C LEU A 470 -11.50 3.53 7.02
N MET A 471 -12.21 3.63 5.89
CA MET A 471 -13.37 2.79 5.61
C MET A 471 -12.98 1.30 5.52
N ALA A 472 -11.85 0.98 4.87
CA ALA A 472 -11.34 -0.39 4.84
C ALA A 472 -11.09 -0.93 6.26
N ARG A 473 -10.51 -0.12 7.15
CA ARG A 473 -10.27 -0.47 8.55
C ARG A 473 -11.58 -0.65 9.33
N PHE A 474 -12.58 0.17 9.05
CA PHE A 474 -13.89 0.10 9.69
C PHE A 474 -14.62 -1.23 9.40
N TYR A 475 -14.49 -1.73 8.16
CA TYR A 475 -15.11 -3.01 7.76
C TYR A 475 -14.24 -4.24 8.10
N LEU A 476 -13.01 -4.05 8.56
CA LEU A 476 -12.14 -5.16 8.91
C LEU A 476 -12.53 -5.74 10.28
N PRO A 477 -12.86 -7.05 10.38
CA PRO A 477 -13.13 -7.66 11.67
C PRO A 477 -11.88 -7.63 12.56
N CYS A 478 -12.06 -7.33 13.83
CA CYS A 478 -10.99 -7.47 14.82
C CYS A 478 -10.75 -8.94 15.17
N ALA A 479 -9.58 -9.23 15.78
CA ALA A 479 -9.22 -10.58 16.23
C ALA A 479 -10.27 -11.25 17.13
N ASP A 480 -11.09 -10.45 17.83
CA ASP A 480 -12.15 -10.91 18.72
C ASP A 480 -13.52 -11.03 18.01
N GLY A 481 -13.56 -10.98 16.67
CA GLY A 481 -14.81 -11.06 15.89
C GLY A 481 -15.64 -9.77 15.86
N GLU A 482 -15.28 -8.75 16.62
CA GLU A 482 -15.98 -7.46 16.64
C GLU A 482 -15.29 -6.46 15.70
N SER A 483 -16.07 -5.72 14.90
CA SER A 483 -15.53 -4.63 14.08
C SER A 483 -15.05 -3.46 14.95
N VAL A 484 -14.08 -2.68 14.42
CA VAL A 484 -13.56 -1.48 15.12
C VAL A 484 -14.69 -0.51 15.47
N GLY A 485 -15.71 -0.40 14.61
CA GLY A 485 -16.88 0.44 14.86
C GLY A 485 -17.63 0.03 16.11
N VAL A 486 -17.79 -1.28 16.37
CA VAL A 486 -18.45 -1.81 17.58
C VAL A 486 -17.59 -1.55 18.82
N LYS A 487 -16.25 -1.74 18.72
CA LYS A 487 -15.33 -1.41 19.84
C LYS A 487 -15.32 0.09 20.16
N LEU A 488 -15.32 0.93 19.14
CA LEU A 488 -15.36 2.40 19.32
C LEU A 488 -16.68 2.85 19.96
N ALA A 489 -17.81 2.32 19.48
CA ALA A 489 -19.12 2.57 20.06
C ALA A 489 -19.20 2.13 21.53
N ARG A 490 -18.64 0.94 21.85
CA ARG A 490 -18.56 0.44 23.23
C ARG A 490 -17.65 1.27 24.12
N MET A 491 -16.50 1.76 23.60
CA MET A 491 -15.61 2.67 24.34
C MET A 491 -16.27 4.02 24.59
N MET A 492 -16.99 4.57 23.61
CA MET A 492 -17.75 5.81 23.77
C MET A 492 -18.90 5.64 24.79
N SER A 493 -19.65 4.52 24.74
CA SER A 493 -20.67 4.21 25.73
C SER A 493 -20.10 4.12 27.14
N LYS A 494 -19.00 3.39 27.35
CA LYS A 494 -18.33 3.29 28.66
C LYS A 494 -17.82 4.63 29.17
N LYS A 495 -17.31 5.48 28.27
CA LYS A 495 -16.87 6.83 28.63
C LYS A 495 -18.06 7.70 29.05
N TYR A 496 -19.17 7.60 28.32
CA TYR A 496 -20.40 8.34 28.63
C TYR A 496 -21.02 7.89 29.97
N GLU A 497 -21.01 6.57 30.24
CA GLU A 497 -21.45 5.99 31.52
C GLU A 497 -20.55 6.42 32.68
N GLY A 498 -19.23 6.41 32.49
CA GLY A 498 -18.26 6.87 33.48
C GLY A 498 -18.35 8.38 33.77
N ASP A 499 -18.63 9.19 32.78
CA ASP A 499 -18.85 10.63 32.95
C ASP A 499 -20.22 10.93 33.62
N ALA A 500 -21.23 10.13 33.33
CA ALA A 500 -22.54 10.21 34.00
C ALA A 500 -22.46 9.79 35.49
N GLU A 501 -21.67 8.76 35.78
CA GLU A 501 -21.45 8.31 37.17
C GLU A 501 -20.62 9.32 37.98
N LYS A 502 -19.62 9.96 37.38
CA LYS A 502 -18.89 11.07 38.01
C LYS A 502 -19.76 12.29 38.27
N ARG A 503 -20.75 12.58 37.40
CA ARG A 503 -21.71 13.65 37.63
C ARG A 503 -22.62 13.32 38.82
N ARG A 504 -23.17 12.09 38.89
CA ARG A 504 -24.00 11.64 39.99
C ARG A 504 -23.28 11.61 41.33
N THR A 505 -22.01 11.21 41.37
CA THR A 505 -21.18 11.27 42.60
C THR A 505 -20.88 12.71 43.02
N ARG A 506 -20.70 13.61 42.07
CA ARG A 506 -20.48 15.04 42.37
C ARG A 506 -21.74 15.74 42.87
N GLU A 507 -22.91 15.36 42.35
CA GLU A 507 -24.22 15.82 42.84
C GLU A 507 -24.52 15.30 44.25
N ARG A 508 -24.25 14.02 44.54
CA ARG A 508 -24.36 13.45 45.90
C ARG A 508 -23.34 14.02 46.89
N GLY A 509 -22.11 14.37 46.47
CA GLY A 509 -21.12 15.04 47.31
C GLY A 509 -21.56 16.46 47.68
N ASN A 510 -22.22 17.17 46.76
CA ASN A 510 -22.72 18.52 47.01
C ASN A 510 -23.97 18.55 47.91
N GLU A 511 -24.80 17.45 47.90
CA GLU A 511 -25.92 17.31 48.84
C GLU A 511 -25.46 16.97 50.25
N SER A 512 -24.33 16.23 50.42
CA SER A 512 -23.80 15.96 51.77
C SER A 512 -23.07 17.15 52.42
N ASP A 513 -22.54 18.07 51.65
CA ASP A 513 -21.91 19.29 52.17
C ASP A 513 -22.93 20.38 52.57
N THR A 514 -24.17 20.32 52.05
CA THR A 514 -25.25 21.23 52.46
C THR A 514 -25.95 20.78 53.73
N ASP A 515 -25.85 19.49 54.15
CA ASP A 515 -26.43 18.97 55.37
C ASP A 515 -25.52 19.18 56.63
N ILE A 516 -24.26 19.56 56.46
CA ILE A 516 -23.30 19.74 57.57
C ILE A 516 -23.22 21.20 58.10
N GLU A 517 -23.81 22.18 57.39
CA GLU A 517 -23.70 23.61 57.78
C GLU A 517 -24.92 24.14 58.56
N PHE A 518 -25.84 23.28 59.04
CA PHE A 518 -27.06 23.69 59.73
C PHE A 518 -27.25 23.14 61.16
N ASP A 519 -26.15 22.70 61.81
CA ASP A 519 -26.25 22.24 63.20
C ASP A 519 -25.31 23.05 64.10
N GLY A 520 -25.70 24.30 64.34
CA GLY A 520 -24.95 25.14 65.29
C GLY A 520 -25.53 26.54 65.45
N ALA A 521 -26.79 26.73 65.86
CA ALA A 521 -27.21 27.83 66.71
C ALA A 521 -28.73 27.80 66.99
N LEU A 522 -29.07 27.79 68.28
CA LEU A 522 -30.30 28.21 68.92
C LEU A 522 -31.45 27.18 69.05
N GLY A 523 -31.56 26.73 70.30
CA GLY A 523 -32.73 26.04 70.85
C GLY A 523 -33.98 26.88 70.77
N GLY A 524 -35.12 26.20 70.52
CA GLY A 524 -36.46 26.77 70.59
C GLY A 524 -37.43 25.93 69.75
N GLY A 525 -38.16 25.02 70.42
CA GLY A 525 -39.06 24.13 69.77
C GLY A 525 -40.22 24.80 69.04
N ILE A 526 -40.57 24.27 67.90
CA ILE A 526 -41.92 24.22 67.37
C ILE A 526 -42.00 23.01 66.45
N SER A 527 -42.84 22.05 66.84
CA SER A 527 -43.31 20.91 66.03
C SER A 527 -44.14 21.41 64.86
N LEU A 528 -43.81 21.08 63.66
CA LEU A 528 -44.71 21.18 62.53
C LEU A 528 -44.59 19.98 61.62
N ALA A 529 -45.75 19.45 61.34
CA ALA A 529 -46.11 18.18 60.72
C ALA A 529 -45.46 17.95 59.36
N THR A 530 -44.95 16.74 59.16
CA THR A 530 -44.58 16.12 57.89
C THR A 530 -45.81 15.94 57.02
N THR A 531 -45.84 16.62 55.88
CA THR A 531 -46.76 16.26 54.78
C THR A 531 -45.95 15.47 53.75
N ARG A 532 -46.25 14.17 53.74
CA ARG A 532 -45.82 13.26 52.66
C ARG A 532 -46.58 13.62 51.37
N VAL A 533 -45.87 13.85 50.29
CA VAL A 533 -46.41 13.83 48.92
C VAL A 533 -46.02 12.48 48.29
N PRO A 534 -46.98 11.75 47.69
CA PRO A 534 -46.72 10.38 47.20
C PRO A 534 -46.05 10.37 45.87
N SER A 535 -45.06 9.49 45.77
CA SER A 535 -44.49 9.00 44.50
C SER A 535 -45.50 8.20 43.72
N GLN A 536 -45.94 8.67 42.58
CA GLN A 536 -46.57 7.88 41.53
C GLN A 536 -46.10 8.41 40.17
N TRP A 537 -45.20 7.69 39.59
CA TRP A 537 -45.07 7.48 38.13
C TRP A 537 -44.02 6.38 37.93
N ALA A 538 -44.48 5.16 38.11
CA ALA A 538 -43.80 3.97 37.64
C ALA A 538 -44.78 3.13 36.84
N SER A 539 -44.32 2.59 35.76
CA SER A 539 -44.84 1.48 34.98
C SER A 539 -46.06 1.72 34.07
N ARG A 540 -45.79 1.68 32.78
CA ARG A 540 -46.59 0.93 31.81
C ARG A 540 -45.68 0.24 30.80
N GLN A 541 -45.42 -1.00 31.07
CA GLN A 541 -45.25 -2.05 30.07
C GLN A 541 -46.64 -2.62 29.75
N GLY A 542 -46.86 -2.98 28.48
CA GLY A 542 -48.01 -3.72 27.99
C GLY A 542 -47.93 -3.75 26.48
N SER A 543 -47.35 -4.74 25.86
CA SER A 543 -47.88 -6.00 25.31
C SER A 543 -49.22 -5.87 24.56
N GLY A 544 -49.19 -6.37 23.31
CA GLY A 544 -50.40 -6.84 22.59
C GLY A 544 -50.53 -6.11 21.26
N GLU A 545 -50.35 -6.76 20.21
CA GLU A 545 -51.14 -7.74 19.51
C GLU A 545 -51.54 -7.26 18.10
N LYS A 546 -51.40 -8.13 17.14
CA LYS A 546 -51.80 -8.09 15.74
C LYS A 546 -53.29 -7.76 15.55
N VAL A 547 -53.63 -7.01 14.51
CA VAL A 547 -54.80 -7.31 13.65
C VAL A 547 -54.51 -6.84 12.20
N LEU A 548 -54.73 -7.75 11.31
CA LEU A 548 -54.95 -7.61 9.86
C LEU A 548 -56.30 -6.92 9.58
N THR A 549 -56.39 -6.13 8.50
CA THR A 549 -57.47 -6.11 7.47
C THR A 549 -57.09 -5.04 6.44
N ASP A 550 -56.84 -5.42 5.24
CA ASP A 550 -57.72 -5.46 4.05
C ASP A 550 -58.41 -4.14 3.66
N GLY A 551 -58.17 -3.73 2.38
CA GLY A 551 -59.26 -3.17 1.58
C GLY A 551 -58.99 -1.87 0.83
N GLY A 552 -58.88 -1.96 -0.51
CA GLY A 552 -59.48 -1.00 -1.45
C GLY A 552 -58.55 0.12 -1.91
N GLY A 553 -58.01 0.13 -3.03
CA GLY A 553 -58.54 0.26 -4.40
C GLY A 553 -58.96 1.68 -4.72
N ALA A 554 -58.17 2.36 -5.59
CA ALA A 554 -58.68 3.21 -6.67
C ALA A 554 -57.57 3.73 -7.56
N VAL A 555 -57.69 3.39 -8.78
CA VAL A 555 -57.13 3.93 -10.04
C VAL A 555 -57.47 5.42 -10.20
N LEU A 556 -56.55 6.22 -10.68
CA LEU A 556 -56.82 7.22 -11.74
C LEU A 556 -55.54 7.60 -12.47
N GLN A 557 -55.64 7.39 -13.76
CA GLN A 557 -54.92 7.87 -14.93
C GLN A 557 -54.84 9.40 -15.03
N GLY A 558 -53.87 9.82 -15.80
CA GLY A 558 -53.86 11.09 -16.50
C GLY A 558 -52.45 11.61 -16.68
N ASP A 559 -51.82 11.27 -17.75
CA ASP A 559 -51.57 11.98 -19.04
C ASP A 559 -50.78 13.28 -18.93
N ASP A 560 -49.73 13.23 -19.63
CA ASP A 560 -49.28 14.07 -20.78
C ASP A 560 -48.28 15.24 -20.56
N LYS A 561 -47.16 15.05 -21.29
CA LYS A 561 -46.44 15.98 -22.22
C LYS A 561 -45.52 17.09 -21.69
N ASN A 562 -44.32 16.94 -22.25
CA ASN A 562 -43.47 17.98 -22.90
C ASN A 562 -42.89 19.13 -22.03
N VAL A 563 -41.63 19.21 -21.88
CA VAL A 563 -40.60 19.84 -22.74
C VAL A 563 -39.23 19.26 -22.41
#